data_3b409e391fbd15a1efa99251d531a1c9
#
_entry.id   3b409e391fbd15a1efa99251d531a1c9
#
_cell.length_a   1.000
_cell.length_b   1.000
_cell.length_c   1.000
_cell.angle_alpha   90.00
_cell.angle_beta   90.00
_cell.angle_gamma   90.00
#
_symmetry.space_group_name_H-M   'P 1'
#
loop_
_entity.id
_entity.type
_entity.pdbx_description
1 polymer ?
#
loop_
_entity_poly.entity_id
_entity_poly.type
_entity_poly.pdbx_seq_one_letter_code
_entity_poly.pdbx_strand_id
1 'polypeptide(L)'
;MFDATSPTTKVDSRTMAFGNMAKTAVLLAAIGGLLILLGAVFGGTTGAAIGLAAGLAICGASYWKSDALAVRSAGAVPISEADAPRLHQAVREVATRAGTPVPRVYFIDSPQPNAFATGRNPDHAVVAVTRGLLDITDRDELMGVLAHEMGHIRNRDILIGSVAAAIAMAISFVANMAMWASMFGGGRDDDSPNPLALLVMAIVAPMAAGLLQMALSRSREYEADRAGAEIMGDPAPLARALLKLESVAQQVPVHVNPAQSTAYIVNPLRGRDAKANRWFLSHPPIEDRVARLRSMRVGGL
;
A
#
# COMPACT_ATOMS: atom_id res chain seq x y z
N MET A 1 33.11 13.46 27.73
CA MET A 1 33.25 11.99 27.66
C MET A 1 31.82 11.45 27.74
N PHE A 2 31.11 11.43 26.59
CA PHE A 2 29.73 10.92 26.49
C PHE A 2 29.79 9.59 25.78
N ASP A 3 29.48 8.52 26.52
CA ASP A 3 29.40 7.16 26.05
C ASP A 3 28.08 7.00 25.25
N ALA A 4 28.21 6.93 23.92
CA ALA A 4 27.09 6.77 22.98
C ALA A 4 27.08 5.34 22.43
N THR A 5 26.99 4.35 23.31
CA THR A 5 26.66 2.97 22.93
C THR A 5 25.17 2.71 23.18
N SER A 6 24.30 3.29 22.32
CA SER A 6 22.93 2.77 22.17
C SER A 6 23.01 1.48 21.36
N PRO A 7 22.58 0.34 21.92
CA PRO A 7 22.44 -0.89 21.12
C PRO A 7 21.30 -0.67 20.12
N THR A 8 21.63 -0.57 18.84
CA THR A 8 20.65 -0.70 17.77
C THR A 8 20.10 -2.13 17.83
N THR A 9 18.97 -2.28 18.53
CA THR A 9 18.23 -3.54 18.60
C THR A 9 17.87 -3.92 17.17
N LYS A 10 18.55 -4.93 16.61
CA LYS A 10 18.10 -5.60 15.38
C LYS A 10 16.71 -6.15 15.67
N VAL A 11 15.66 -5.42 15.25
CA VAL A 11 14.30 -5.96 15.32
C VAL A 11 14.28 -7.13 14.35
N ASP A 12 14.10 -8.33 14.90
CA ASP A 12 14.09 -9.55 14.13
C ASP A 12 12.94 -9.48 13.10
N SER A 13 13.22 -9.76 11.84
CA SER A 13 12.24 -9.80 10.74
C SER A 13 11.05 -10.73 11.05
N ARG A 14 11.25 -11.75 11.89
CA ARG A 14 10.19 -12.65 12.37
C ARG A 14 9.21 -11.93 13.30
N THR A 15 9.71 -11.10 14.20
CA THR A 15 8.87 -10.32 15.13
C THR A 15 8.04 -9.28 14.36
N MET A 16 8.62 -8.65 13.34
CA MET A 16 7.90 -7.72 12.46
C MET A 16 6.84 -8.44 11.63
N ALA A 17 7.18 -9.57 11.02
CA ALA A 17 6.23 -10.36 10.25
C ALA A 17 5.03 -10.80 11.11
N PHE A 18 5.26 -11.23 12.36
CA PHE A 18 4.20 -11.60 13.29
C PHE A 18 3.33 -10.39 13.64
N GLY A 19 3.92 -9.23 13.95
CA GLY A 19 3.18 -8.00 14.23
C GLY A 19 2.31 -7.55 13.05
N ASN A 20 2.80 -7.67 11.83
CA ASN A 20 2.06 -7.33 10.62
C ASN A 20 0.92 -8.31 10.32
N MET A 21 1.12 -9.60 10.58
CA MET A 21 0.04 -10.60 10.50
C MET A 21 -1.05 -10.33 11.53
N ALA A 22 -0.69 -9.99 12.76
CA ALA A 22 -1.65 -9.63 13.81
C ALA A 22 -2.49 -8.40 13.42
N LYS A 23 -1.85 -7.34 12.89
CA LYS A 23 -2.55 -6.16 12.39
C LYS A 23 -3.52 -6.51 11.27
N THR A 24 -3.14 -7.36 10.33
CA THR A 24 -4.03 -7.83 9.25
C THR A 24 -5.22 -8.59 9.82
N ALA A 25 -5.00 -9.50 10.78
CA ALA A 25 -6.08 -10.25 11.41
C ALA A 25 -7.07 -9.33 12.16
N VAL A 26 -6.57 -8.35 12.92
CA VAL A 26 -7.41 -7.34 13.59
C VAL A 26 -8.22 -6.53 12.58
N LEU A 27 -7.62 -6.14 11.47
CA LEU A 27 -8.26 -5.41 10.39
C LEU A 27 -9.44 -6.22 9.80
N LEU A 28 -9.19 -7.46 9.43
CA LEU A 28 -10.20 -8.36 8.87
C LEU A 28 -11.33 -8.63 9.88
N ALA A 29 -10.99 -8.83 11.16
CA ALA A 29 -11.96 -9.02 12.22
C ALA A 29 -12.85 -7.79 12.44
N ALA A 30 -12.27 -6.58 12.41
CA ALA A 30 -13.02 -5.34 12.57
C ALA A 30 -14.06 -5.15 11.46
N ILE A 31 -13.71 -5.49 10.22
CA ILE A 31 -14.63 -5.39 9.08
C ILE A 31 -15.70 -6.46 9.14
N GLY A 32 -15.32 -7.71 9.43
CA GLY A 32 -16.30 -8.78 9.62
C GLY A 32 -17.31 -8.40 10.71
N GLY A 33 -16.83 -7.90 11.84
CA GLY A 33 -17.66 -7.42 12.95
C GLY A 33 -18.60 -6.27 12.56
N LEU A 34 -18.10 -5.31 11.77
CA LEU A 34 -18.94 -4.22 11.26
C LEU A 34 -20.07 -4.73 10.37
N LEU A 35 -19.79 -5.64 9.45
CA LEU A 35 -20.80 -6.19 8.55
C LEU A 35 -21.86 -6.98 9.31
N ILE A 36 -21.47 -7.74 10.35
CA ILE A 36 -22.40 -8.43 11.24
C ILE A 36 -23.28 -7.41 11.98
N LEU A 37 -22.68 -6.36 12.54
CA LEU A 37 -23.40 -5.32 13.27
C LEU A 37 -24.42 -4.60 12.38
N LEU A 38 -23.99 -4.16 11.18
CA LEU A 38 -24.89 -3.52 10.22
C LEU A 38 -26.02 -4.47 9.82
N GLY A 39 -25.69 -5.73 9.53
CA GLY A 39 -26.69 -6.74 9.23
C GLY A 39 -27.71 -6.91 10.38
N ALA A 40 -27.24 -6.98 11.62
CA ALA A 40 -28.09 -7.08 12.79
C ALA A 40 -29.02 -5.88 12.97
N VAL A 41 -28.49 -4.67 12.77
CA VAL A 41 -29.27 -3.43 12.89
C VAL A 41 -30.38 -3.35 11.85
N PHE A 42 -30.15 -3.78 10.62
CA PHE A 42 -31.12 -3.65 9.53
C PHE A 42 -32.03 -4.88 9.32
N GLY A 43 -31.59 -6.06 9.75
CA GLY A 43 -32.31 -7.31 9.47
C GLY A 43 -32.38 -8.28 10.66
N GLY A 44 -32.07 -7.81 11.87
CA GLY A 44 -32.09 -8.67 13.07
C GLY A 44 -31.13 -9.85 12.96
N THR A 45 -31.51 -11.01 13.45
CA THR A 45 -30.68 -12.23 13.42
C THR A 45 -30.39 -12.72 12.01
N THR A 46 -31.35 -12.61 11.10
CA THR A 46 -31.19 -12.97 9.68
C THR A 46 -30.19 -12.02 9.00
N GLY A 47 -30.32 -10.72 9.25
CA GLY A 47 -29.36 -9.71 8.74
C GLY A 47 -27.94 -9.93 9.29
N ALA A 48 -27.80 -10.28 10.57
CA ALA A 48 -26.52 -10.64 11.17
C ALA A 48 -25.87 -11.84 10.47
N ALA A 49 -26.65 -12.89 10.17
CA ALA A 49 -26.16 -14.06 9.44
C ALA A 49 -25.70 -13.73 8.01
N ILE A 50 -26.46 -12.88 7.31
CA ILE A 50 -26.08 -12.37 5.99
C ILE A 50 -24.79 -11.53 6.10
N GLY A 51 -24.70 -10.64 7.10
CA GLY A 51 -23.53 -9.82 7.37
C GLY A 51 -22.28 -10.67 7.66
N LEU A 52 -22.42 -11.75 8.42
CA LEU A 52 -21.35 -12.72 8.66
C LEU A 52 -20.91 -13.40 7.36
N ALA A 53 -21.84 -13.90 6.56
CA ALA A 53 -21.54 -14.56 5.29
C ALA A 53 -20.83 -13.60 4.32
N ALA A 54 -21.33 -12.37 4.18
CA ALA A 54 -20.71 -11.32 3.38
C ALA A 54 -19.32 -10.95 3.91
N GLY A 55 -19.15 -10.81 5.22
CA GLY A 55 -17.89 -10.54 5.87
C GLY A 55 -16.85 -11.60 5.59
N LEU A 56 -17.20 -12.87 5.75
CA LEU A 56 -16.32 -13.99 5.43
C LEU A 56 -15.94 -14.02 3.94
N ALA A 57 -16.88 -13.77 3.04
CA ALA A 57 -16.64 -13.73 1.60
C ALA A 57 -15.69 -12.56 1.22
N ILE A 58 -15.94 -11.35 1.74
CA ILE A 58 -15.12 -10.16 1.47
C ILE A 58 -13.73 -10.33 2.05
N CYS A 59 -13.60 -10.76 3.31
CA CYS A 59 -12.31 -10.99 3.95
C CYS A 59 -11.51 -12.08 3.24
N GLY A 60 -12.16 -13.20 2.88
CA GLY A 60 -11.55 -14.27 2.12
C GLY A 60 -11.09 -13.80 0.74
N ALA A 61 -11.95 -13.13 -0.02
CA ALA A 61 -11.59 -12.59 -1.33
C ALA A 61 -10.45 -11.57 -1.25
N SER A 62 -10.50 -10.66 -0.27
CA SER A 62 -9.45 -9.66 -0.05
C SER A 62 -8.10 -10.30 0.30
N TYR A 63 -8.10 -11.39 1.07
CA TYR A 63 -6.89 -12.13 1.40
C TYR A 63 -6.36 -12.92 0.18
N TRP A 64 -7.21 -13.77 -0.43
CA TRP A 64 -6.80 -14.71 -1.48
C TRP A 64 -6.49 -14.01 -2.81
N LYS A 65 -7.19 -12.91 -3.10
CA LYS A 65 -7.11 -12.16 -4.36
C LYS A 65 -6.42 -10.81 -4.22
N SER A 66 -5.72 -10.55 -3.11
CA SER A 66 -5.09 -9.25 -2.83
C SER A 66 -4.15 -8.79 -3.94
N ASP A 67 -3.34 -9.69 -4.51
CA ASP A 67 -2.45 -9.42 -5.61
C ASP A 67 -3.22 -9.08 -6.91
N ALA A 68 -4.19 -9.90 -7.27
CA ALA A 68 -4.99 -9.69 -8.49
C ALA A 68 -5.82 -8.39 -8.42
N LEU A 69 -6.38 -8.07 -7.24
CA LEU A 69 -7.13 -6.84 -7.03
C LEU A 69 -6.21 -5.62 -7.16
N ALA A 70 -5.03 -5.65 -6.53
CA ALA A 70 -4.09 -4.55 -6.56
C ALA A 70 -3.54 -4.29 -7.98
N VAL A 71 -3.09 -5.32 -8.70
CA VAL A 71 -2.57 -5.15 -10.07
C VAL A 71 -3.66 -4.67 -11.03
N ARG A 72 -4.89 -5.21 -10.90
CA ARG A 72 -6.02 -4.78 -11.73
C ARG A 72 -6.42 -3.33 -11.48
N SER A 73 -6.46 -2.91 -10.22
CA SER A 73 -6.81 -1.53 -9.86
C SER A 73 -5.76 -0.53 -10.34
N ALA A 74 -4.49 -0.93 -10.38
CA ALA A 74 -3.39 -0.12 -10.88
C ALA A 74 -3.25 -0.14 -12.41
N GLY A 75 -4.06 -0.92 -13.13
CA GLY A 75 -3.91 -1.11 -14.58
C GLY A 75 -2.61 -1.82 -14.95
N ALA A 76 -2.03 -2.59 -14.02
CA ALA A 76 -0.78 -3.30 -14.25
C ALA A 76 -1.02 -4.55 -15.11
N VAL A 77 -0.15 -4.78 -16.08
CA VAL A 77 -0.16 -5.95 -16.96
C VAL A 77 1.08 -6.80 -16.74
N PRO A 78 0.99 -8.14 -16.79
CA PRO A 78 2.18 -8.97 -16.70
C PRO A 78 3.11 -8.67 -17.89
N ILE A 79 4.41 -8.55 -17.61
CA ILE A 79 5.43 -8.36 -18.64
C ILE A 79 6.34 -9.58 -18.67
N SER A 80 6.63 -10.07 -19.88
CA SER A 80 7.48 -11.25 -20.05
C SER A 80 8.97 -10.90 -19.90
N GLU A 81 9.79 -11.92 -19.63
CA GLU A 81 11.24 -11.76 -19.60
C GLU A 81 11.82 -11.40 -20.99
N ALA A 82 11.18 -11.86 -22.06
CA ALA A 82 11.58 -11.52 -23.42
C ALA A 82 11.37 -10.03 -23.73
N ASP A 83 10.30 -9.43 -23.18
CA ASP A 83 9.96 -8.02 -23.40
C ASP A 83 10.76 -7.07 -22.49
N ALA A 84 11.15 -7.52 -21.29
CA ALA A 84 11.88 -6.70 -20.31
C ALA A 84 13.02 -7.46 -19.61
N PRO A 85 14.04 -7.96 -20.36
CA PRO A 85 15.08 -8.82 -19.78
C PRO A 85 15.89 -8.14 -18.68
N ARG A 86 16.18 -6.85 -18.82
CA ARG A 86 16.94 -6.08 -17.81
C ARG A 86 16.17 -5.91 -16.51
N LEU A 87 14.86 -5.69 -16.58
CA LEU A 87 13.99 -5.57 -15.41
C LEU A 87 13.92 -6.92 -14.67
N HIS A 88 13.66 -8.02 -15.39
CA HIS A 88 13.62 -9.35 -14.79
C HIS A 88 14.96 -9.75 -14.16
N GLN A 89 16.08 -9.38 -14.78
CA GLN A 89 17.41 -9.60 -14.22
C GLN A 89 17.59 -8.84 -12.89
N ALA A 90 17.22 -7.54 -12.87
CA ALA A 90 17.31 -6.72 -11.66
C ALA A 90 16.43 -7.28 -10.52
N VAL A 91 15.19 -7.67 -10.82
CA VAL A 91 14.28 -8.28 -9.84
C VAL A 91 14.85 -9.59 -9.29
N ARG A 92 15.39 -10.47 -10.13
CA ARG A 92 16.03 -11.73 -9.67
C ARG A 92 17.23 -11.47 -8.78
N GLU A 93 18.09 -10.53 -9.17
CA GLU A 93 19.28 -10.19 -8.41
C GLU A 93 18.91 -9.66 -7.03
N VAL A 94 17.97 -8.72 -6.95
CA VAL A 94 17.52 -8.17 -5.68
C VAL A 94 16.79 -9.21 -4.83
N ALA A 95 15.93 -10.05 -5.41
CA ALA A 95 15.24 -11.12 -4.70
C ALA A 95 16.23 -12.14 -4.10
N THR A 96 17.28 -12.49 -4.86
CA THR A 96 18.36 -13.39 -4.36
C THR A 96 19.09 -12.78 -3.18
N ARG A 97 19.47 -11.49 -3.26
CA ARG A 97 20.12 -10.77 -2.15
C ARG A 97 19.20 -10.64 -0.93
N ALA A 98 17.90 -10.46 -1.15
CA ALA A 98 16.90 -10.37 -0.09
C ALA A 98 16.57 -11.71 0.57
N GLY A 99 16.95 -12.84 -0.05
CA GLY A 99 16.59 -14.18 0.39
C GLY A 99 15.08 -14.47 0.27
N THR A 100 14.43 -13.89 -0.74
CA THR A 100 12.99 -14.07 -1.02
C THR A 100 12.79 -14.80 -2.34
N PRO A 101 11.64 -15.50 -2.52
CA PRO A 101 11.25 -15.97 -3.84
C PRO A 101 11.19 -14.81 -4.84
N VAL A 102 11.46 -15.09 -6.11
CA VAL A 102 11.37 -14.08 -7.19
C VAL A 102 9.90 -13.73 -7.42
N PRO A 103 9.48 -12.48 -7.21
CA PRO A 103 8.10 -12.06 -7.42
C PRO A 103 7.75 -12.05 -8.92
N ARG A 104 6.46 -12.14 -9.23
CA ARG A 104 5.96 -11.92 -10.59
C ARG A 104 6.12 -10.44 -10.94
N VAL A 105 6.53 -10.16 -12.18
CA VAL A 105 6.82 -8.81 -12.65
C VAL A 105 5.66 -8.29 -13.49
N TYR A 106 5.21 -7.08 -13.16
CA TYR A 106 4.15 -6.38 -13.85
C TYR A 106 4.61 -4.99 -14.29
N PHE A 107 4.02 -4.50 -15.35
CA PHE A 107 4.31 -3.20 -15.93
C PHE A 107 3.05 -2.33 -15.97
N ILE A 108 3.24 -1.02 -15.78
CA ILE A 108 2.18 -0.02 -15.87
C ILE A 108 2.63 1.05 -16.85
N ASP A 109 1.86 1.24 -17.91
CA ASP A 109 2.13 2.30 -18.89
C ASP A 109 1.64 3.65 -18.34
N SER A 110 2.42 4.18 -17.41
CA SER A 110 2.19 5.48 -16.78
C SER A 110 3.47 6.31 -16.80
N PRO A 111 3.42 7.60 -17.16
CA PRO A 111 4.57 8.49 -17.09
C PRO A 111 4.94 8.87 -15.65
N GLN A 112 4.03 8.66 -14.69
CA GLN A 112 4.30 8.89 -13.27
C GLN A 112 5.29 7.84 -12.76
N PRO A 113 6.47 8.22 -12.23
CA PRO A 113 7.42 7.25 -11.71
C PRO A 113 6.90 6.61 -10.43
N ASN A 114 6.79 5.28 -10.45
CA ASN A 114 6.34 4.49 -9.30
C ASN A 114 6.76 3.02 -9.41
N ALA A 115 6.87 2.35 -8.26
CA ALA A 115 6.83 0.91 -8.13
C ALA A 115 6.02 0.54 -6.89
N PHE A 116 5.53 -0.68 -6.83
CA PHE A 116 4.93 -1.22 -5.61
C PHE A 116 5.01 -2.74 -5.57
N ALA A 117 5.09 -3.28 -4.35
CA ALA A 117 4.93 -4.70 -4.10
C ALA A 117 3.55 -4.99 -3.52
N THR A 118 2.97 -6.11 -3.92
CA THR A 118 1.68 -6.60 -3.42
C THR A 118 1.67 -8.12 -3.31
N GLY A 119 0.70 -8.68 -2.61
CA GLY A 119 0.54 -10.11 -2.47
C GLY A 119 0.20 -10.52 -1.03
N ARG A 120 -0.24 -11.77 -0.86
CA ARG A 120 -0.61 -12.30 0.46
C ARG A 120 0.60 -12.80 1.27
N ASN A 121 1.65 -13.19 0.60
CA ASN A 121 2.92 -13.66 1.20
C ASN A 121 4.06 -13.61 0.16
N PRO A 122 5.31 -13.86 0.55
CA PRO A 122 6.45 -13.83 -0.38
C PRO A 122 6.32 -14.77 -1.59
N ASP A 123 5.71 -15.96 -1.42
CA ASP A 123 5.55 -16.95 -2.50
C ASP A 123 4.50 -16.49 -3.55
N HIS A 124 3.66 -15.53 -3.20
CA HIS A 124 2.61 -14.97 -4.06
C HIS A 124 2.81 -13.46 -4.24
N ALA A 125 4.05 -13.01 -4.14
CA ALA A 125 4.38 -11.61 -4.31
C ALA A 125 4.36 -11.21 -5.80
N VAL A 126 4.02 -9.96 -6.02
CA VAL A 126 4.05 -9.26 -7.29
C VAL A 126 4.79 -7.96 -7.09
N VAL A 127 5.65 -7.59 -8.02
CA VAL A 127 6.25 -6.26 -8.12
C VAL A 127 5.77 -5.64 -9.43
N ALA A 128 5.20 -4.44 -9.34
CA ALA A 128 4.79 -3.64 -10.48
C ALA A 128 5.66 -2.39 -10.60
N VAL A 129 6.06 -2.05 -11.81
CA VAL A 129 6.86 -0.86 -12.11
C VAL A 129 6.21 -0.06 -13.21
N THR A 130 6.30 1.26 -13.14
CA THR A 130 5.79 2.15 -14.19
C THR A 130 6.86 2.44 -15.24
N ARG A 131 6.41 2.82 -16.44
CA ARG A 131 7.28 3.34 -17.50
C ARG A 131 8.09 4.52 -16.99
N GLY A 132 7.44 5.49 -16.34
CA GLY A 132 8.12 6.69 -15.82
C GLY A 132 9.24 6.38 -14.84
N LEU A 133 9.13 5.30 -14.01
CA LEU A 133 10.24 4.88 -13.16
C LEU A 133 11.43 4.39 -13.98
N LEU A 134 11.17 3.54 -14.98
CA LEU A 134 12.22 2.98 -15.84
C LEU A 134 12.92 4.05 -16.68
N ASP A 135 12.18 5.11 -17.07
CA ASP A 135 12.71 6.21 -17.88
C ASP A 135 13.68 7.12 -17.09
N ILE A 136 13.47 7.30 -15.78
CA ILE A 136 14.25 8.26 -14.98
C ILE A 136 15.37 7.63 -14.14
N THR A 137 15.30 6.31 -13.89
CA THR A 137 16.28 5.62 -13.02
C THR A 137 17.38 4.95 -13.83
N ASP A 138 18.61 5.03 -13.33
CA ASP A 138 19.66 4.14 -13.76
C ASP A 138 19.49 2.74 -13.13
N ARG A 139 20.39 1.79 -13.50
CA ARG A 139 20.29 0.41 -13.00
C ARG A 139 20.39 0.31 -11.49
N ASP A 140 21.31 1.05 -10.87
CA ASP A 140 21.55 0.97 -9.43
C ASP A 140 20.39 1.61 -8.65
N GLU A 141 19.86 2.71 -9.13
CA GLU A 141 18.69 3.39 -8.59
C GLU A 141 17.43 2.51 -8.69
N LEU A 142 17.21 1.88 -9.85
CA LEU A 142 16.12 0.91 -10.01
C LEU A 142 16.28 -0.26 -9.04
N MET A 143 17.48 -0.81 -8.90
CA MET A 143 17.75 -1.87 -7.92
C MET A 143 17.54 -1.40 -6.48
N GLY A 144 17.86 -0.15 -6.15
CA GLY A 144 17.56 0.45 -4.85
C GLY A 144 16.06 0.50 -4.56
N VAL A 145 15.26 0.93 -5.52
CA VAL A 145 13.78 0.93 -5.42
C VAL A 145 13.24 -0.49 -5.29
N LEU A 146 13.70 -1.42 -6.13
CA LEU A 146 13.29 -2.82 -6.05
C LEU A 146 13.70 -3.47 -4.71
N ALA A 147 14.84 -3.07 -4.14
CA ALA A 147 15.28 -3.56 -2.84
C ALA A 147 14.38 -3.05 -1.69
N HIS A 148 13.89 -1.81 -1.78
CA HIS A 148 12.88 -1.28 -0.88
C HIS A 148 11.59 -2.11 -0.96
N GLU A 149 11.10 -2.41 -2.17
CA GLU A 149 9.93 -3.27 -2.38
C GLU A 149 10.14 -4.70 -1.87
N MET A 150 11.34 -5.27 -2.05
CA MET A 150 11.69 -6.56 -1.45
C MET A 150 11.74 -6.50 0.08
N GLY A 151 12.05 -5.35 0.65
CA GLY A 151 11.93 -5.10 2.09
C GLY A 151 10.50 -5.32 2.58
N HIS A 152 9.51 -4.77 1.89
CA HIS A 152 8.10 -4.97 2.16
C HIS A 152 7.67 -6.45 2.04
N ILE A 153 8.14 -7.15 0.99
CA ILE A 153 7.87 -8.58 0.81
C ILE A 153 8.47 -9.40 1.96
N ARG A 154 9.73 -9.17 2.29
CA ARG A 154 10.46 -9.87 3.38
C ARG A 154 9.80 -9.66 4.74
N ASN A 155 9.36 -8.44 5.02
CA ASN A 155 8.72 -8.07 6.29
C ASN A 155 7.22 -8.47 6.34
N ARG A 156 6.67 -9.05 5.27
CA ARG A 156 5.26 -9.49 5.15
C ARG A 156 4.25 -8.37 5.41
N ASP A 157 4.57 -7.14 5.04
CA ASP A 157 3.67 -6.01 5.18
C ASP A 157 2.92 -5.65 3.87
N ILE A 158 3.26 -6.30 2.75
CA ILE A 158 2.54 -6.21 1.48
C ILE A 158 1.05 -6.57 1.63
N LEU A 159 0.72 -7.53 2.48
CA LEU A 159 -0.65 -7.97 2.70
C LEU A 159 -1.51 -6.86 3.35
N ILE A 160 -0.96 -6.14 4.32
CA ILE A 160 -1.69 -5.07 5.03
C ILE A 160 -2.14 -3.99 4.04
N GLY A 161 -1.21 -3.52 3.18
CA GLY A 161 -1.51 -2.53 2.15
C GLY A 161 -2.56 -3.01 1.16
N SER A 162 -2.42 -4.24 0.67
CA SER A 162 -3.33 -4.85 -0.30
C SER A 162 -4.74 -5.05 0.27
N VAL A 163 -4.85 -5.53 1.50
CA VAL A 163 -6.13 -5.71 2.20
C VAL A 163 -6.78 -4.37 2.48
N ALA A 164 -6.03 -3.39 2.99
CA ALA A 164 -6.56 -2.06 3.26
C ALA A 164 -7.07 -1.38 1.97
N ALA A 165 -6.35 -1.50 0.86
CA ALA A 165 -6.78 -0.97 -0.43
C ALA A 165 -8.07 -1.67 -0.94
N ALA A 166 -8.16 -2.99 -0.84
CA ALA A 166 -9.34 -3.74 -1.24
C ALA A 166 -10.57 -3.33 -0.44
N ILE A 167 -10.40 -3.12 0.86
CA ILE A 167 -11.47 -2.68 1.75
C ILE A 167 -11.89 -1.24 1.45
N ALA A 168 -10.94 -0.32 1.27
CA ALA A 168 -11.23 1.05 0.89
C ALA A 168 -12.02 1.13 -0.43
N MET A 169 -11.69 0.27 -1.41
CA MET A 169 -12.46 0.15 -2.65
C MET A 169 -13.88 -0.38 -2.41
N ALA A 170 -14.04 -1.42 -1.57
CA ALA A 170 -15.36 -1.96 -1.24
C ALA A 170 -16.24 -0.91 -0.53
N ILE A 171 -15.66 -0.15 0.39
CA ILE A 171 -16.34 0.94 1.08
C ILE A 171 -16.75 2.04 0.10
N SER A 172 -15.85 2.46 -0.78
CA SER A 172 -16.15 3.46 -1.82
C SER A 172 -17.27 2.98 -2.75
N PHE A 173 -17.29 1.69 -3.08
CA PHE A 173 -18.35 1.09 -3.87
C PHE A 173 -19.71 1.16 -3.17
N VAL A 174 -19.76 0.78 -1.88
CA VAL A 174 -21.00 0.84 -1.07
C VAL A 174 -21.48 2.29 -0.94
N ALA A 175 -20.56 3.24 -0.70
CA ALA A 175 -20.90 4.66 -0.62
C ALA A 175 -21.47 5.19 -1.93
N ASN A 176 -20.87 4.83 -3.06
CA ASN A 176 -21.38 5.19 -4.38
C ASN A 176 -22.75 4.55 -4.64
N MET A 177 -22.95 3.28 -4.31
CA MET A 177 -24.25 2.61 -4.44
C MET A 177 -25.34 3.29 -3.60
N ALA A 178 -25.03 3.70 -2.36
CA ALA A 178 -25.97 4.43 -1.50
C ALA A 178 -26.34 5.80 -2.12
N MET A 179 -25.35 6.50 -2.69
CA MET A 179 -25.57 7.77 -3.39
C MET A 179 -26.44 7.60 -4.64
N TRP A 180 -26.16 6.57 -5.46
CA TRP A 180 -27.00 6.24 -6.62
C TRP A 180 -28.42 5.85 -6.21
N ALA A 181 -28.59 5.04 -5.17
CA ALA A 181 -29.91 4.67 -4.66
C ALA A 181 -30.71 5.90 -4.17
N SER A 182 -30.05 6.90 -3.56
CA SER A 182 -30.70 8.14 -3.14
C SER A 182 -31.09 9.03 -4.33
N MET A 183 -30.31 9.02 -5.43
CA MET A 183 -30.59 9.80 -6.64
C MET A 183 -31.71 9.17 -7.50
N PHE A 184 -31.81 7.84 -7.57
CA PHE A 184 -32.75 7.14 -8.44
C PHE A 184 -33.90 6.44 -7.70
N GLY A 185 -33.84 6.32 -6.37
CA GLY A 185 -34.87 5.67 -5.54
C GLY A 185 -35.92 6.59 -4.93
N GLY A 186 -35.88 7.87 -5.24
CA GLY A 186 -36.71 8.88 -4.61
C GLY A 186 -37.94 9.28 -5.42
N GLY A 187 -39.04 8.63 -5.17
CA GLY A 187 -40.38 9.18 -5.44
C GLY A 187 -40.93 9.92 -4.22
N ARG A 188 -40.21 10.89 -3.66
CA ARG A 188 -40.68 11.82 -2.64
C ARG A 188 -40.00 13.17 -2.85
N ASP A 189 -40.82 14.23 -2.89
CA ASP A 189 -40.47 15.65 -3.06
C ASP A 189 -39.68 16.23 -1.87
N ASP A 190 -38.57 15.61 -1.49
CA ASP A 190 -37.71 16.14 -0.43
C ASP A 190 -36.25 16.01 -0.87
N ASP A 191 -35.61 17.17 -1.15
CA ASP A 191 -34.18 17.32 -1.49
C ASP A 191 -33.24 16.88 -0.35
N SER A 192 -33.77 16.21 0.68
CA SER A 192 -33.03 15.77 1.85
C SER A 192 -32.30 14.46 1.57
N PRO A 193 -30.98 14.38 1.82
CA PRO A 193 -30.24 13.12 1.74
C PRO A 193 -30.87 12.06 2.63
N ASN A 194 -30.98 10.82 2.13
CA ASN A 194 -31.54 9.70 2.90
C ASN A 194 -30.81 9.57 4.26
N PRO A 195 -31.50 9.73 5.40
CA PRO A 195 -30.88 9.69 6.74
C PRO A 195 -30.08 8.41 6.98
N LEU A 196 -30.51 7.28 6.37
CA LEU A 196 -29.83 6.02 6.44
C LEU A 196 -28.49 6.04 5.69
N ALA A 197 -28.44 6.65 4.50
CA ALA A 197 -27.20 6.80 3.75
C ALA A 197 -26.20 7.69 4.50
N LEU A 198 -26.67 8.76 5.14
CA LEU A 198 -25.85 9.63 6.00
C LEU A 198 -25.29 8.87 7.21
N LEU A 199 -26.10 8.04 7.87
CA LEU A 199 -25.68 7.23 9.02
C LEU A 199 -24.60 6.21 8.60
N VAL A 200 -24.82 5.52 7.48
CA VAL A 200 -23.84 4.57 6.91
C VAL A 200 -22.54 5.29 6.59
N MET A 201 -22.59 6.45 5.94
CA MET A 201 -21.39 7.24 5.63
C MET A 201 -20.68 7.75 6.88
N ALA A 202 -21.43 8.19 7.91
CA ALA A 202 -20.85 8.67 9.17
C ALA A 202 -20.10 7.58 9.95
N ILE A 203 -20.48 6.31 9.82
CA ILE A 203 -19.82 5.18 10.47
C ILE A 203 -18.68 4.63 9.58
N VAL A 204 -18.96 4.46 8.30
CA VAL A 204 -18.07 3.76 7.36
C VAL A 204 -16.87 4.62 6.93
N ALA A 205 -17.05 5.93 6.74
CA ALA A 205 -15.97 6.81 6.32
C ALA A 205 -14.84 6.94 7.37
N PRO A 206 -15.10 7.14 8.67
CA PRO A 206 -14.04 7.14 9.69
C PRO A 206 -13.32 5.78 9.81
N MET A 207 -14.05 4.68 9.65
CA MET A 207 -13.46 3.35 9.66
C MET A 207 -12.52 3.15 8.47
N ALA A 208 -12.96 3.50 7.25
CA ALA A 208 -12.10 3.47 6.07
C ALA A 208 -10.81 4.28 6.28
N ALA A 209 -10.93 5.48 6.82
CA ALA A 209 -9.80 6.34 7.12
C ALA A 209 -8.86 5.69 8.17
N GLY A 210 -9.40 5.09 9.24
CA GLY A 210 -8.62 4.38 10.25
C GLY A 210 -7.88 3.16 9.67
N LEU A 211 -8.53 2.41 8.78
CA LEU A 211 -7.94 1.27 8.08
C LEU A 211 -6.79 1.69 7.16
N LEU A 212 -6.99 2.76 6.39
CA LEU A 212 -5.94 3.34 5.56
C LEU A 212 -4.76 3.82 6.42
N GLN A 213 -4.99 4.46 7.56
CA GLN A 213 -3.92 4.90 8.46
C GLN A 213 -3.12 3.71 9.04
N MET A 214 -3.77 2.60 9.38
CA MET A 214 -3.06 1.39 9.81
C MET A 214 -2.22 0.77 8.69
N ALA A 215 -2.68 0.85 7.44
CA ALA A 215 -1.90 0.44 6.27
C ALA A 215 -0.69 1.34 6.01
N LEU A 216 -0.78 2.62 6.40
CA LEU A 216 0.19 3.69 6.10
C LEU A 216 1.15 3.97 7.26
N SER A 217 1.72 2.96 7.90
CA SER A 217 2.65 3.16 9.02
C SER A 217 3.99 3.71 8.52
N ARG A 218 4.35 4.94 8.93
CA ARG A 218 5.66 5.56 8.67
C ARG A 218 6.83 4.68 9.11
N SER A 219 6.67 3.91 10.18
CA SER A 219 7.70 2.99 10.65
C SER A 219 7.99 1.89 9.65
N ARG A 220 7.00 1.41 8.88
CA ARG A 220 7.20 0.39 7.85
C ARG A 220 8.02 0.91 6.68
N GLU A 221 7.80 2.16 6.28
CA GLU A 221 8.60 2.80 5.23
C GLU A 221 10.07 2.92 5.64
N TYR A 222 10.34 3.35 6.86
CA TYR A 222 11.71 3.43 7.36
C TYR A 222 12.37 2.05 7.50
N GLU A 223 11.59 1.03 7.84
CA GLU A 223 12.09 -0.36 7.89
C GLU A 223 12.32 -0.93 6.49
N ALA A 224 11.48 -0.59 5.51
CA ALA A 224 11.69 -0.98 4.12
C ALA A 224 12.92 -0.26 3.53
N ASP A 225 13.13 1.03 3.85
CA ASP A 225 14.33 1.78 3.48
C ASP A 225 15.60 1.12 4.05
N ARG A 226 15.55 0.76 5.34
CA ARG A 226 16.66 0.05 5.99
C ARG A 226 16.91 -1.31 5.34
N ALA A 227 15.85 -2.08 5.14
CA ALA A 227 15.94 -3.38 4.50
C ALA A 227 16.50 -3.28 3.06
N GLY A 228 16.06 -2.28 2.30
CA GLY A 228 16.56 -2.00 0.96
C GLY A 228 18.05 -1.66 0.96
N ALA A 229 18.48 -0.79 1.88
CA ALA A 229 19.89 -0.44 2.07
C ALA A 229 20.74 -1.68 2.46
N GLU A 230 20.25 -2.54 3.36
CA GLU A 230 20.92 -3.78 3.73
C GLU A 230 21.02 -4.77 2.56
N ILE A 231 19.95 -4.94 1.77
CA ILE A 231 19.91 -5.80 0.58
C ILE A 231 20.92 -5.35 -0.47
N MET A 232 21.01 -4.04 -0.67
CA MET A 232 21.95 -3.45 -1.63
C MET A 232 23.39 -3.39 -1.11
N GLY A 233 23.59 -3.36 0.20
CA GLY A 233 24.88 -3.07 0.82
C GLY A 233 25.28 -1.58 0.74
N ASP A 234 24.43 -0.74 0.16
CA ASP A 234 24.62 0.70 -0.02
C ASP A 234 23.27 1.44 -0.02
N PRO A 235 23.06 2.43 0.86
CA PRO A 235 21.84 3.23 0.90
C PRO A 235 21.77 4.29 -0.22
N ALA A 236 22.89 4.65 -0.86
CA ALA A 236 22.98 5.78 -1.77
C ALA A 236 22.11 5.63 -3.04
N PRO A 237 22.02 4.45 -3.70
CA PRO A 237 21.16 4.28 -4.86
C PRO A 237 19.68 4.58 -4.56
N LEU A 238 19.14 4.06 -3.46
CA LEU A 238 17.76 4.35 -3.06
C LEU A 238 17.56 5.82 -2.73
N ALA A 239 18.50 6.45 -2.03
CA ALA A 239 18.43 7.88 -1.71
C ALA A 239 18.40 8.75 -2.97
N ARG A 240 19.20 8.43 -4.00
CA ARG A 240 19.16 9.14 -5.28
C ARG A 240 17.86 8.92 -6.03
N ALA A 241 17.37 7.67 -6.07
CA ALA A 241 16.09 7.35 -6.69
C ALA A 241 14.94 8.16 -6.07
N LEU A 242 14.83 8.20 -4.73
CA LEU A 242 13.79 8.93 -4.02
C LEU A 242 13.77 10.43 -4.39
N LEU A 243 14.95 11.07 -4.49
CA LEU A 243 15.05 12.48 -4.91
C LEU A 243 14.59 12.70 -6.35
N LYS A 244 14.95 11.79 -7.27
CA LYS A 244 14.48 11.84 -8.67
C LYS A 244 12.96 11.63 -8.76
N LEU A 245 12.42 10.63 -8.06
CA LEU A 245 10.99 10.37 -8.04
C LEU A 245 10.21 11.59 -7.51
N GLU A 246 10.69 12.23 -6.46
CA GLU A 246 10.04 13.42 -5.92
C GLU A 246 10.04 14.58 -6.91
N SER A 247 11.18 14.85 -7.56
CA SER A 247 11.31 15.93 -8.52
C SER A 247 10.36 15.78 -9.71
N VAL A 248 10.19 14.54 -10.22
CA VAL A 248 9.30 14.26 -11.35
C VAL A 248 7.84 14.20 -10.92
N ALA A 249 7.53 13.64 -9.74
CA ALA A 249 6.16 13.59 -9.22
C ALA A 249 5.55 14.99 -9.02
N GLN A 250 6.38 16.01 -8.78
CA GLN A 250 5.94 17.42 -8.70
C GLN A 250 5.58 18.02 -10.06
N GLN A 251 6.12 17.48 -11.15
CA GLN A 251 5.96 18.01 -12.51
C GLN A 251 4.86 17.33 -13.31
N VAL A 252 4.52 16.08 -12.96
CA VAL A 252 3.51 15.27 -13.65
C VAL A 252 2.27 15.13 -12.77
N PRO A 253 1.26 16.01 -12.92
CA PRO A 253 0.02 15.88 -12.17
C PRO A 253 -0.76 14.65 -12.66
N VAL A 254 -1.15 13.79 -11.75
CA VAL A 254 -1.96 12.59 -12.04
C VAL A 254 -3.23 12.63 -11.19
N HIS A 255 -4.35 12.38 -11.83
CA HIS A 255 -5.61 12.13 -11.13
C HIS A 255 -5.60 10.69 -10.59
N VAL A 256 -5.16 10.53 -9.36
CA VAL A 256 -5.13 9.23 -8.68
C VAL A 256 -6.29 9.15 -7.70
N ASN A 257 -7.00 8.03 -7.72
CA ASN A 257 -7.98 7.75 -6.68
C ASN A 257 -7.25 7.73 -5.31
N PRO A 258 -7.73 8.47 -4.29
CA PRO A 258 -7.10 8.50 -2.97
C PRO A 258 -6.83 7.12 -2.37
N ALA A 259 -7.69 6.13 -2.65
CA ALA A 259 -7.49 4.73 -2.23
C ALA A 259 -6.26 4.07 -2.90
N GLN A 260 -5.84 4.55 -4.06
CA GLN A 260 -4.67 4.05 -4.80
C GLN A 260 -3.38 4.80 -4.45
N SER A 261 -3.49 6.01 -3.90
CA SER A 261 -2.32 6.83 -3.52
C SER A 261 -1.42 6.13 -2.51
N THR A 262 -1.96 5.16 -1.78
CA THR A 262 -1.23 4.35 -0.79
C THR A 262 -0.21 3.39 -1.40
N ALA A 263 -0.33 3.09 -2.70
CA ALA A 263 0.58 2.22 -3.44
C ALA A 263 1.70 3.00 -4.17
N TYR A 264 1.80 4.32 -3.97
CA TYR A 264 2.84 5.13 -4.60
C TYR A 264 4.01 5.37 -3.63
N ILE A 265 5.25 5.19 -4.09
CA ILE A 265 6.47 5.44 -3.30
C ILE A 265 6.58 6.92 -2.89
N VAL A 266 6.15 7.81 -3.78
CA VAL A 266 6.04 9.25 -3.55
C VAL A 266 4.59 9.66 -3.69
N ASN A 267 4.07 10.42 -2.73
CA ASN A 267 2.66 10.81 -2.74
C ASN A 267 2.32 11.65 -3.99
N PRO A 268 1.44 11.16 -4.88
CA PRO A 268 1.07 11.87 -6.10
C PRO A 268 0.08 13.04 -5.86
N LEU A 269 -0.49 13.16 -4.65
CA LEU A 269 -1.52 14.15 -4.30
C LEU A 269 -0.91 15.50 -3.83
N ARG A 270 0.37 15.78 -4.08
CA ARG A 270 0.99 17.08 -3.76
C ARG A 270 0.50 18.17 -4.72
N GLY A 271 -0.55 18.86 -4.28
CA GLY A 271 -1.11 20.07 -4.88
C GLY A 271 -1.63 21.00 -3.78
N ARG A 272 -2.44 22.02 -4.12
CA ARG A 272 -3.02 23.01 -3.20
C ARG A 272 -3.69 22.42 -1.94
N ASP A 273 -4.07 21.17 -1.97
CA ASP A 273 -4.76 20.44 -0.89
C ASP A 273 -3.79 19.77 0.12
N ALA A 274 -2.48 19.80 -0.11
CA ALA A 274 -1.48 19.13 0.74
C ALA A 274 -1.36 19.77 2.14
N LYS A 275 -1.68 21.07 2.30
CA LYS A 275 -1.67 21.73 3.62
C LYS A 275 -2.83 21.28 4.52
N ALA A 276 -3.97 20.92 3.94
CA ALA A 276 -5.14 20.43 4.69
C ALA A 276 -5.02 18.97 5.12
N ASN A 277 -4.16 18.16 4.47
CA ASN A 277 -4.13 16.70 4.62
C ASN A 277 -2.80 16.14 5.15
N ARG A 278 -2.10 16.82 6.04
CA ARG A 278 -0.90 16.28 6.72
C ARG A 278 -1.14 14.92 7.40
N TRP A 279 -2.36 14.62 7.77
CA TRP A 279 -2.78 13.38 8.41
C TRP A 279 -2.96 12.21 7.43
N PHE A 280 -3.12 12.51 6.12
CA PHE A 280 -3.34 11.52 5.05
C PHE A 280 -2.11 11.30 4.16
N LEU A 281 -0.92 11.74 4.60
CA LEU A 281 0.31 11.45 3.88
C LEU A 281 0.65 9.96 4.04
N SER A 282 0.58 9.23 2.93
CA SER A 282 0.85 7.79 2.86
C SER A 282 2.30 7.44 3.19
N HIS A 283 3.23 8.34 2.90
CA HIS A 283 4.66 8.13 3.12
C HIS A 283 5.27 9.28 3.93
N PRO A 284 6.37 9.01 4.69
CA PRO A 284 7.16 10.07 5.31
C PRO A 284 7.71 11.04 4.26
N PRO A 285 8.03 12.29 4.64
CA PRO A 285 8.73 13.22 3.76
C PRO A 285 9.99 12.60 3.18
N ILE A 286 10.24 12.84 1.89
CA ILE A 286 11.40 12.27 1.20
C ILE A 286 12.70 12.77 1.82
N GLU A 287 12.75 14.02 2.25
CA GLU A 287 13.90 14.59 2.95
C GLU A 287 14.27 13.77 4.20
N ASP A 288 13.28 13.36 5.00
CA ASP A 288 13.49 12.56 6.20
C ASP A 288 13.99 11.16 5.86
N ARG A 289 13.44 10.53 4.81
CA ARG A 289 13.88 9.22 4.32
C ARG A 289 15.33 9.29 3.82
N VAL A 290 15.64 10.28 2.99
CA VAL A 290 17.00 10.49 2.43
C VAL A 290 18.01 10.81 3.53
N ALA A 291 17.66 11.66 4.50
CA ALA A 291 18.53 11.97 5.64
C ALA A 291 18.86 10.70 6.45
N ARG A 292 17.86 9.86 6.71
CA ARG A 292 18.07 8.56 7.40
C ARG A 292 18.93 7.62 6.59
N LEU A 293 18.65 7.43 5.29
CA LEU A 293 19.47 6.60 4.41
C LEU A 293 20.93 7.04 4.41
N ARG A 294 21.19 8.34 4.27
CA ARG A 294 22.56 8.90 4.29
C ARG A 294 23.27 8.73 5.63
N SER A 295 22.54 8.63 6.74
CA SER A 295 23.11 8.38 8.06
C SER A 295 23.37 6.90 8.33
N MET A 296 22.86 5.97 7.51
CA MET A 296 23.06 4.54 7.68
C MET A 296 24.50 4.15 7.33
N ARG A 297 25.12 3.41 8.24
CA ARG A 297 26.36 2.67 7.95
C ARG A 297 25.98 1.24 7.63
N VAL A 298 26.01 0.89 6.34
CA VAL A 298 25.78 -0.49 5.89
C VAL A 298 27.14 -1.12 5.66
N GLY A 299 27.43 -2.19 6.41
CA GLY A 299 28.72 -2.90 6.31
C GLY A 299 29.77 -2.27 7.22
N GLY A 300 29.86 -2.77 8.47
CA GLY A 300 31.10 -2.69 9.19
C GLY A 300 32.06 -3.71 8.56
N LEU A 301 33.03 -3.25 7.77
CA LEU A 301 34.33 -3.88 7.65
C LEU A 301 35.16 -3.41 8.83
#